data_f61847a730887c6a16ace5aee00d0cf2
#
_entry.id   f61847a730887c6a16ace5aee00d0cf2
#
_cell.length_a   1.000
_cell.length_b   1.000
_cell.length_c   1.000
_cell.angle_alpha   90.00
_cell.angle_beta   90.00
_cell.angle_gamma   90.00
#
_symmetry.space_group_name_H-M   'P 1'
#
loop_
_entity.id
_entity.type
_entity.pdbx_description
1 polymer ?
#
loop_
_entity_poly.entity_id
_entity_poly.type
_entity_poly.pdbx_seq_one_letter_code
_entity_poly.pdbx_strand_id
1 'polypeptide(L)'
;MKVFFLFLFVICSENLLGQNKHLLNQLVKNKHLVALWDFKEAKGEKRKSLLGPYELSEMDGQIDRLDEGPLSGYSAKFGTGAYLSLQNNQTGLLNIHGAGQGVTVAAWVKWTGETTGFVGGMWNEYLNGGKRQYGLFVSLPHYNGKNQVCGHISYTGKPTPPFPYSSDYSASKQEVLADEWTFVAFTYDGQYIRSYVNGQFQSREKELILNTKGFDGYPDGLFQSKNPYYFPDGIGNNGSDFTVGAVLLKRGMGNFFKGQIGGLAVFNHALSPKELKKLAKNKYAY
;
A
#
# COMPACT_ATOMS: atom_id res chain seq x y z
N MET A 1 0.74 41.02 -22.72
CA MET A 1 1.03 39.55 -22.77
C MET A 1 1.26 38.87 -21.42
N LYS A 2 1.48 39.60 -20.30
CA LYS A 2 1.68 39.01 -18.95
C LYS A 2 0.38 38.65 -18.20
N VAL A 3 -0.76 39.23 -18.53
CA VAL A 3 -2.05 39.04 -17.82
C VAL A 3 -2.73 37.72 -18.22
N PHE A 4 -2.51 37.22 -19.44
CA PHE A 4 -3.13 35.99 -19.93
C PHE A 4 -2.56 34.70 -19.30
N PHE A 5 -1.29 34.71 -18.90
CA PHE A 5 -0.67 33.56 -18.23
C PHE A 5 -1.12 33.39 -16.76
N LEU A 6 -1.43 34.49 -16.08
CA LEU A 6 -1.90 34.43 -14.68
C LEU A 6 -3.32 33.85 -14.57
N PHE A 7 -4.19 34.19 -15.53
CA PHE A 7 -5.57 33.66 -15.57
C PHE A 7 -5.65 32.17 -15.87
N LEU A 8 -4.76 31.65 -16.74
CA LEU A 8 -4.71 30.21 -17.02
C LEU A 8 -4.23 29.39 -15.81
N PHE A 9 -3.29 29.92 -15.03
CA PHE A 9 -2.77 29.25 -13.83
C PHE A 9 -3.81 29.18 -12.70
N VAL A 10 -4.60 30.23 -12.50
CA VAL A 10 -5.67 30.27 -11.49
C VAL A 10 -6.81 29.32 -11.86
N ILE A 11 -7.22 29.25 -13.11
CA ILE A 11 -8.31 28.37 -13.58
C ILE A 11 -7.86 26.88 -13.49
N CYS A 12 -6.59 26.56 -13.75
CA CYS A 12 -6.07 25.19 -13.57
C CYS A 12 -6.06 24.78 -12.09
N SER A 13 -5.64 25.66 -11.18
CA SER A 13 -5.58 25.35 -9.75
C SER A 13 -6.96 25.16 -9.12
N GLU A 14 -7.95 25.97 -9.48
CA GLU A 14 -9.31 25.82 -8.98
C GLU A 14 -10.00 24.54 -9.47
N ASN A 15 -9.78 24.16 -10.71
CA ASN A 15 -10.28 22.89 -11.26
C ASN A 15 -9.63 21.68 -10.57
N LEU A 16 -8.35 21.74 -10.24
CA LEU A 16 -7.64 20.67 -9.56
C LEU A 16 -8.14 20.48 -8.12
N LEU A 17 -8.30 21.56 -7.37
CA LEU A 17 -8.86 21.56 -6.02
C LEU A 17 -10.31 21.02 -6.02
N GLY A 18 -11.09 21.35 -7.03
CA GLY A 18 -12.45 20.84 -7.21
C GLY A 18 -12.49 19.34 -7.48
N GLN A 19 -11.61 18.82 -8.30
CA GLN A 19 -11.50 17.39 -8.62
C GLN A 19 -11.04 16.56 -7.42
N ASN A 20 -10.06 17.04 -6.66
CA ASN A 20 -9.58 16.39 -5.46
C ASN A 20 -10.67 16.33 -4.38
N LYS A 21 -11.41 17.41 -4.16
CA LYS A 21 -12.54 17.44 -3.23
C LYS A 21 -13.65 16.46 -3.64
N HIS A 22 -13.91 16.33 -4.94
CA HIS A 22 -14.88 15.38 -5.46
C HIS A 22 -14.45 13.91 -5.20
N LEU A 23 -13.18 13.57 -5.42
CA LEU A 23 -12.64 12.25 -5.13
C LEU A 23 -12.71 11.92 -3.63
N LEU A 24 -12.28 12.83 -2.77
CA LEU A 24 -12.38 12.66 -1.31
C LEU A 24 -13.82 12.39 -0.88
N ASN A 25 -14.79 13.16 -1.40
CA ASN A 25 -16.20 12.97 -1.11
C ASN A 25 -16.73 11.61 -1.60
N GLN A 26 -16.24 11.10 -2.72
CA GLN A 26 -16.61 9.78 -3.22
C GLN A 26 -16.02 8.66 -2.37
N LEU A 27 -14.77 8.80 -1.95
CA LEU A 27 -14.09 7.84 -1.07
C LEU A 27 -14.83 7.73 0.27
N VAL A 28 -15.07 8.84 0.93
CA VAL A 28 -15.73 8.87 2.26
C VAL A 28 -17.16 8.30 2.21
N LYS A 29 -17.85 8.38 1.07
CA LYS A 29 -19.19 7.79 0.88
C LYS A 29 -19.17 6.30 0.55
N ASN A 30 -18.01 5.69 0.31
CA ASN A 30 -17.92 4.26 0.03
C ASN A 30 -18.17 3.47 1.32
N LYS A 31 -19.23 2.66 1.35
CA LYS A 31 -19.63 1.87 2.52
C LYS A 31 -18.60 0.83 3.00
N HIS A 32 -17.65 0.49 2.15
CA HIS A 32 -16.59 -0.45 2.44
C HIS A 32 -15.28 0.22 2.87
N LEU A 33 -15.22 1.56 2.84
CA LEU A 33 -14.06 2.29 3.33
C LEU A 33 -13.99 2.18 4.85
N VAL A 34 -12.85 1.72 5.36
CA VAL A 34 -12.56 1.59 6.79
C VAL A 34 -11.77 2.78 7.29
N ALA A 35 -10.72 3.16 6.56
CA ALA A 35 -9.87 4.29 6.91
C ALA A 35 -9.31 4.98 5.67
N LEU A 36 -9.08 6.29 5.78
CA LEU A 36 -8.51 7.13 4.74
C LEU A 36 -7.65 8.23 5.37
N TRP A 37 -6.35 8.23 5.10
CA TRP A 37 -5.44 9.30 5.49
C TRP A 37 -5.07 10.14 4.27
N ASP A 38 -5.19 11.44 4.40
CA ASP A 38 -4.85 12.43 3.35
C ASP A 38 -3.56 13.21 3.66
N PHE A 39 -2.92 12.92 4.79
CA PHE A 39 -1.63 13.42 5.24
C PHE A 39 -1.49 14.96 5.26
N LYS A 40 -2.56 15.66 5.59
CA LYS A 40 -2.57 17.13 5.68
C LYS A 40 -2.03 17.70 6.99
N GLU A 41 -1.91 16.85 8.02
CA GLU A 41 -1.43 17.25 9.33
C GLU A 41 0.06 17.61 9.27
N ALA A 42 0.45 18.57 10.11
CA ALA A 42 1.82 19.03 10.17
C ALA A 42 2.77 17.96 10.78
N LYS A 43 4.06 18.16 10.57
CA LYS A 43 5.12 17.38 11.19
C LYS A 43 4.95 17.31 12.71
N GLY A 44 5.09 16.11 13.29
CA GLY A 44 4.92 15.86 14.72
C GLY A 44 3.47 15.69 15.17
N GLU A 45 2.50 15.97 14.31
CA GLU A 45 1.10 15.72 14.61
C GLU A 45 0.68 14.29 14.23
N LYS A 46 -0.27 13.74 14.96
CA LYS A 46 -0.89 12.46 14.57
C LYS A 46 -1.62 12.59 13.24
N ARG A 47 -1.44 11.63 12.35
CA ARG A 47 -2.16 11.57 11.07
C ARG A 47 -3.53 10.97 11.31
N LYS A 48 -4.58 11.78 11.16
CA LYS A 48 -5.97 11.39 11.45
C LYS A 48 -6.65 10.83 10.21
N SER A 49 -7.29 9.70 10.38
CA SER A 49 -8.16 9.19 9.31
C SER A 49 -9.38 10.08 9.15
N LEU A 50 -9.79 10.32 7.90
CA LEU A 50 -11.04 11.02 7.57
C LEU A 50 -12.29 10.20 7.91
N LEU A 51 -12.14 8.89 8.17
CA LEU A 51 -13.19 7.99 8.59
C LEU A 51 -12.69 7.11 9.74
N GLY A 52 -13.52 6.94 10.77
CA GLY A 52 -13.17 6.17 11.95
C GLY A 52 -12.16 6.87 12.88
N PRO A 53 -11.87 6.27 14.04
CA PRO A 53 -11.05 6.89 15.10
C PRO A 53 -9.54 6.60 14.95
N TYR A 54 -9.04 6.41 13.73
CA TYR A 54 -7.68 5.93 13.50
C TYR A 54 -6.69 7.08 13.41
N GLU A 55 -5.80 7.16 14.38
CA GLU A 55 -4.75 8.17 14.48
C GLU A 55 -3.36 7.50 14.45
N LEU A 56 -2.62 7.69 13.36
CA LEU A 56 -1.24 7.20 13.23
C LEU A 56 -0.27 8.14 13.94
N SER A 57 0.61 7.61 14.76
CA SER A 57 1.68 8.34 15.45
C SER A 57 3.01 8.18 14.70
N GLU A 58 3.82 9.24 14.67
CA GLU A 58 5.20 9.18 14.18
C GLU A 58 6.07 8.38 15.16
N MET A 59 6.87 7.46 14.62
CA MET A 59 7.75 6.57 15.36
C MET A 59 9.18 6.71 14.83
N ASP A 60 10.17 6.64 15.73
CA ASP A 60 11.61 6.62 15.45
C ASP A 60 12.15 7.82 14.66
N GLY A 61 11.36 8.89 14.55
CA GLY A 61 11.72 10.12 13.84
C GLY A 61 10.49 10.95 13.49
N GLN A 62 10.72 12.01 12.75
CA GLN A 62 9.67 12.90 12.28
C GLN A 62 9.45 12.73 10.77
N ILE A 63 8.20 12.90 10.36
CA ILE A 63 7.78 12.78 8.96
C ILE A 63 7.29 14.13 8.48
N ASP A 64 8.03 14.71 7.53
CA ASP A 64 7.70 16.01 6.95
C ASP A 64 6.41 15.95 6.14
N ARG A 65 5.58 16.99 6.26
CA ARG A 65 4.49 17.25 5.32
C ARG A 65 5.03 18.08 4.16
N LEU A 66 4.69 17.68 2.95
CA LEU A 66 4.95 18.46 1.74
C LEU A 66 3.63 19.00 1.18
N ASP A 67 3.67 20.23 0.63
CA ASP A 67 2.52 20.91 0.03
C ASP A 67 2.36 20.47 -1.45
N GLU A 68 2.47 19.19 -1.66
CA GLU A 68 2.17 18.50 -2.92
C GLU A 68 1.56 17.14 -2.61
N GLY A 69 0.58 16.73 -3.39
CA GLY A 69 -0.05 15.42 -3.22
C GLY A 69 -1.36 15.29 -3.94
N PRO A 70 -1.64 14.10 -4.41
CA PRO A 70 -2.72 13.87 -5.35
C PRO A 70 -4.12 13.87 -4.76
N LEU A 71 -4.25 13.59 -3.47
CA LEU A 71 -5.56 13.43 -2.86
C LEU A 71 -6.05 14.73 -2.21
N SER A 72 -5.21 15.38 -1.43
CA SER A 72 -5.56 16.60 -0.66
C SER A 72 -4.71 17.82 -0.99
N GLY A 73 -3.71 17.66 -1.87
CA GLY A 73 -2.67 18.67 -2.08
C GLY A 73 -1.49 18.54 -1.13
N TYR A 74 -1.53 17.52 -0.25
CA TYR A 74 -0.48 17.26 0.73
C TYR A 74 0.03 15.83 0.63
N SER A 75 1.23 15.60 1.15
CA SER A 75 1.82 14.27 1.30
C SER A 75 2.74 14.18 2.50
N ALA A 76 2.91 12.98 3.02
CA ALA A 76 3.91 12.65 4.02
C ALA A 76 5.20 12.17 3.33
N LYS A 77 6.34 12.76 3.66
CA LYS A 77 7.67 12.39 3.13
C LYS A 77 8.34 11.39 4.06
N PHE A 78 8.50 10.17 3.57
CA PHE A 78 9.16 9.06 4.27
C PHE A 78 10.62 8.92 3.84
N GLY A 79 11.43 8.43 4.78
CA GLY A 79 12.85 8.11 4.59
C GLY A 79 13.26 6.94 5.48
N THR A 80 14.55 6.70 5.63
CA THR A 80 15.05 5.64 6.52
C THR A 80 14.89 6.08 7.98
N GLY A 81 14.31 5.20 8.81
CA GLY A 81 14.21 5.35 10.27
C GLY A 81 12.84 5.78 10.77
N ALA A 82 12.12 6.66 10.07
CA ALA A 82 10.80 7.12 10.50
C ALA A 82 9.65 6.35 9.82
N TYR A 83 8.61 6.05 10.59
CA TYR A 83 7.39 5.40 10.12
C TYR A 83 6.18 5.86 10.93
N LEU A 84 4.97 5.50 10.49
CA LEU A 84 3.74 5.75 11.22
C LEU A 84 3.19 4.45 11.79
N SER A 85 2.60 4.49 12.99
CA SER A 85 2.03 3.32 13.65
C SER A 85 0.72 3.61 14.37
N LEU A 86 -0.16 2.62 14.34
CA LEU A 86 -1.35 2.48 15.17
C LEU A 86 -1.27 1.13 15.88
N GLN A 87 -1.31 1.15 17.22
CA GLN A 87 -1.19 -0.07 18.02
C GLN A 87 -2.34 -1.04 17.75
N ASN A 88 -2.05 -2.34 17.83
CA ASN A 88 -3.02 -3.40 17.53
C ASN A 88 -4.34 -3.26 18.32
N ASN A 89 -4.30 -2.91 19.59
CA ASN A 89 -5.50 -2.71 20.40
C ASN A 89 -6.37 -1.51 20.00
N GLN A 90 -5.91 -0.68 19.05
CA GLN A 90 -6.60 0.49 18.51
C GLN A 90 -7.03 0.28 17.05
N THR A 91 -6.69 -0.84 16.43
CA THR A 91 -6.95 -1.08 15.00
C THR A 91 -8.44 -1.26 14.67
N GLY A 92 -9.25 -1.73 15.60
CA GLY A 92 -10.70 -1.87 15.39
C GLY A 92 -11.04 -2.59 14.08
N LEU A 93 -11.81 -1.94 13.18
CA LEU A 93 -12.20 -2.50 11.89
C LEU A 93 -11.05 -2.61 10.87
N LEU A 94 -9.89 -2.00 11.14
CA LEU A 94 -8.68 -2.25 10.34
C LEU A 94 -8.16 -3.68 10.55
N ASN A 95 -8.50 -4.33 11.66
CA ASN A 95 -8.19 -5.75 11.88
C ASN A 95 -9.10 -6.64 11.00
N ILE A 96 -8.92 -6.54 9.68
CA ILE A 96 -9.67 -7.31 8.68
C ILE A 96 -9.13 -8.74 8.68
N HIS A 97 -9.99 -9.72 8.98
CA HIS A 97 -9.63 -11.14 9.05
C HIS A 97 -10.83 -12.05 8.79
N GLY A 98 -10.57 -13.28 8.44
CA GLY A 98 -11.59 -14.33 8.22
C GLY A 98 -11.46 -15.03 6.86
N ALA A 99 -12.05 -16.22 6.78
CA ALA A 99 -12.19 -16.95 5.53
C ALA A 99 -13.18 -16.21 4.62
N GLY A 100 -12.81 -16.03 3.35
CA GLY A 100 -13.65 -15.32 2.38
C GLY A 100 -13.74 -13.80 2.57
N GLN A 101 -13.08 -13.24 3.60
CA GLN A 101 -13.06 -11.81 3.84
C GLN A 101 -12.22 -11.10 2.77
N GLY A 102 -12.77 -10.06 2.16
CA GLY A 102 -12.06 -9.23 1.20
C GLY A 102 -11.32 -8.06 1.85
N VAL A 103 -10.25 -7.60 1.22
CA VAL A 103 -9.54 -6.37 1.60
C VAL A 103 -9.01 -5.66 0.34
N THR A 104 -8.98 -4.34 0.39
CA THR A 104 -8.23 -3.49 -0.54
C THR A 104 -7.38 -2.52 0.26
N VAL A 105 -6.10 -2.44 -0.09
CA VAL A 105 -5.23 -1.33 0.33
C VAL A 105 -4.81 -0.57 -0.92
N ALA A 106 -5.03 0.74 -0.91
CA ALA A 106 -4.74 1.62 -2.04
C ALA A 106 -4.03 2.88 -1.56
N ALA A 107 -3.03 3.34 -2.31
CA ALA A 107 -2.27 4.53 -1.98
C ALA A 107 -1.85 5.31 -3.24
N TRP A 108 -1.60 6.59 -3.05
CA TRP A 108 -0.95 7.46 -4.03
C TRP A 108 0.47 7.70 -3.55
N VAL A 109 1.45 7.19 -4.28
CA VAL A 109 2.86 7.20 -3.89
C VAL A 109 3.73 7.86 -4.95
N LYS A 110 4.81 8.51 -4.49
CA LYS A 110 5.93 8.97 -5.31
C LYS A 110 7.18 8.32 -4.71
N TRP A 111 7.55 7.18 -5.27
CA TRP A 111 8.61 6.32 -4.77
C TRP A 111 9.96 6.69 -5.40
N THR A 112 11.06 6.67 -4.62
CA THR A 112 12.39 7.08 -5.13
C THR A 112 13.10 6.03 -5.99
N GLY A 113 12.58 4.80 -6.07
CA GLY A 113 13.18 3.75 -6.90
C GLY A 113 14.33 2.96 -6.25
N GLU A 114 14.76 3.31 -5.04
CA GLU A 114 16.01 2.77 -4.49
C GLU A 114 15.87 1.38 -3.84
N THR A 115 14.80 1.14 -3.10
CA THR A 115 14.68 -0.05 -2.23
C THR A 115 13.26 -0.59 -2.15
N THR A 116 13.12 -1.78 -1.55
CA THR A 116 11.82 -2.26 -1.09
C THR A 116 11.17 -1.24 -0.18
N GLY A 117 9.92 -0.87 -0.47
CA GLY A 117 9.13 0.05 0.33
C GLY A 117 7.83 -0.59 0.81
N PHE A 118 7.63 -0.67 2.12
CA PHE A 118 6.33 -0.97 2.69
C PHE A 118 5.45 0.27 2.69
N VAL A 119 4.31 0.21 2.03
CA VAL A 119 3.38 1.34 1.93
C VAL A 119 2.44 1.38 3.13
N GLY A 120 1.77 0.28 3.45
CA GLY A 120 0.89 0.22 4.62
C GLY A 120 0.14 -1.11 4.77
N GLY A 121 -0.24 -1.43 6.01
CA GLY A 121 -1.00 -2.63 6.36
C GLY A 121 -0.74 -3.13 7.77
N MET A 122 -1.27 -4.29 8.10
CA MET A 122 -1.04 -5.02 9.34
C MET A 122 0.01 -6.11 9.08
N TRP A 123 1.30 -5.77 9.27
CA TRP A 123 2.40 -6.62 8.86
C TRP A 123 3.58 -6.58 9.82
N ASN A 124 3.84 -7.69 10.49
CA ASN A 124 4.98 -7.88 11.38
C ASN A 124 5.56 -9.26 11.09
N GLU A 125 6.82 -9.33 10.70
CA GLU A 125 7.38 -10.57 10.15
C GLU A 125 7.90 -11.53 11.20
N TYR A 126 8.30 -11.05 12.38
CA TYR A 126 9.09 -11.87 13.28
C TYR A 126 8.62 -11.94 14.72
N LEU A 127 7.80 -11.02 15.20
CA LEU A 127 7.33 -11.06 16.57
C LEU A 127 6.48 -12.31 16.81
N ASN A 128 6.85 -13.11 17.82
CA ASN A 128 6.17 -14.37 18.16
C ASN A 128 6.00 -15.33 16.95
N GLY A 129 7.00 -15.39 16.06
CA GLY A 129 6.96 -16.23 14.87
C GLY A 129 6.30 -15.60 13.65
N GLY A 130 5.89 -14.36 13.75
CA GLY A 130 5.26 -13.56 12.70
C GLY A 130 3.79 -13.30 12.97
N LYS A 131 3.39 -12.04 12.71
CA LYS A 131 2.02 -11.54 12.84
C LYS A 131 1.59 -10.86 11.54
N ARG A 132 1.94 -11.45 10.40
CA ARG A 132 1.54 -10.96 9.08
C ARG A 132 0.05 -11.12 8.91
N GLN A 133 -0.60 -10.17 8.27
CA GLN A 133 -2.03 -10.22 8.01
C GLN A 133 -2.34 -9.78 6.58
N TYR A 134 -2.18 -8.49 6.27
CA TYR A 134 -2.28 -7.95 4.92
C TYR A 134 -1.31 -6.75 4.78
N GLY A 135 -0.71 -6.59 3.61
CA GLY A 135 0.26 -5.52 3.38
C GLY A 135 0.44 -5.15 1.91
N LEU A 136 0.62 -3.86 1.68
CA LEU A 136 0.94 -3.28 0.38
C LEU A 136 2.42 -2.87 0.36
N PHE A 137 3.15 -3.39 -0.63
CA PHE A 137 4.56 -3.07 -0.86
C PHE A 137 4.77 -2.52 -2.26
N VAL A 138 5.86 -1.78 -2.43
CA VAL A 138 6.46 -1.45 -3.71
C VAL A 138 7.86 -2.05 -3.75
N SER A 139 8.19 -2.76 -4.84
CA SER A 139 9.49 -3.37 -5.10
C SER A 139 9.90 -4.44 -4.07
N LEU A 140 9.51 -5.68 -4.33
CA LEU A 140 10.07 -6.86 -3.66
C LEU A 140 11.03 -7.56 -4.65
N PRO A 141 12.32 -7.16 -4.73
CA PRO A 141 13.23 -7.60 -5.79
C PRO A 141 13.57 -9.09 -5.71
N HIS A 142 13.48 -9.69 -4.53
CA HIS A 142 13.55 -11.12 -4.39
C HIS A 142 12.23 -11.74 -4.86
N TYR A 143 12.29 -12.81 -5.65
CA TYR A 143 11.10 -13.57 -6.07
C TYR A 143 10.18 -12.83 -7.06
N ASN A 144 10.76 -12.09 -8.01
CA ASN A 144 10.08 -11.51 -9.17
C ASN A 144 9.07 -10.38 -8.86
N GLY A 145 9.39 -9.53 -7.92
CA GLY A 145 8.57 -8.35 -7.55
C GLY A 145 9.31 -7.01 -7.63
N LYS A 146 10.46 -6.95 -8.34
CA LYS A 146 11.26 -5.71 -8.45
C LYS A 146 10.48 -4.60 -9.16
N ASN A 147 10.49 -3.40 -8.58
CA ASN A 147 9.80 -2.19 -9.07
C ASN A 147 8.27 -2.36 -9.24
N GLN A 148 7.67 -3.37 -8.66
CA GLN A 148 6.26 -3.70 -8.85
C GLN A 148 5.45 -3.43 -7.60
N VAL A 149 4.14 -3.26 -7.77
CA VAL A 149 3.18 -3.27 -6.67
C VAL A 149 3.02 -4.70 -6.21
N CYS A 150 3.25 -4.95 -4.93
CA CYS A 150 3.16 -6.28 -4.34
C CYS A 150 2.11 -6.30 -3.22
N GLY A 151 1.08 -7.10 -3.41
CA GLY A 151 0.03 -7.34 -2.41
C GLY A 151 0.27 -8.65 -1.68
N HIS A 152 0.16 -8.60 -0.37
CA HIS A 152 0.44 -9.72 0.51
C HIS A 152 -0.72 -10.02 1.45
N ILE A 153 -1.03 -11.30 1.63
CA ILE A 153 -1.98 -11.83 2.62
C ILE A 153 -1.29 -12.96 3.39
N SER A 154 -1.60 -13.08 4.67
CA SER A 154 -1.17 -14.22 5.48
C SER A 154 -2.31 -14.70 6.38
N TYR A 155 -2.51 -16.00 6.45
CA TYR A 155 -3.44 -16.64 7.36
C TYR A 155 -2.79 -16.94 8.71
N THR A 156 -1.60 -17.52 8.71
CA THR A 156 -0.93 -17.99 9.93
C THR A 156 -0.06 -16.94 10.61
N GLY A 157 0.16 -15.79 9.99
CA GLY A 157 1.15 -14.79 10.41
C GLY A 157 2.59 -15.13 10.02
N LYS A 158 2.82 -16.36 9.53
CA LYS A 158 4.11 -16.88 9.05
C LYS A 158 4.13 -16.93 7.53
N PRO A 159 5.31 -17.15 6.90
CA PRO A 159 5.38 -17.52 5.49
C PRO A 159 4.52 -18.75 5.22
N THR A 160 3.84 -18.78 4.06
CA THR A 160 3.04 -19.93 3.64
C THR A 160 3.94 -20.98 3.01
N PRO A 161 3.95 -22.24 3.47
CA PRO A 161 4.71 -23.29 2.82
C PRO A 161 4.35 -23.41 1.33
N PRO A 162 5.30 -23.70 0.43
CA PRO A 162 6.71 -24.02 0.68
C PRO A 162 7.64 -22.80 0.75
N PHE A 163 7.14 -21.59 0.95
CA PHE A 163 7.91 -20.34 0.90
C PHE A 163 8.50 -19.99 2.26
N PRO A 164 9.84 -19.97 2.46
CA PRO A 164 10.45 -19.65 3.76
C PRO A 164 10.42 -18.15 4.10
N TYR A 165 10.28 -17.26 3.11
CA TYR A 165 10.41 -15.81 3.27
C TYR A 165 9.24 -15.02 2.70
N SER A 166 8.02 -15.55 2.76
CA SER A 166 6.84 -14.83 2.26
C SER A 166 7.00 -14.35 0.80
N SER A 167 7.41 -15.22 -0.09
CA SER A 167 7.40 -14.96 -1.54
C SER A 167 6.04 -15.27 -2.18
N ASP A 168 5.06 -15.62 -1.37
CA ASP A 168 3.67 -15.96 -1.64
C ASP A 168 2.80 -14.69 -1.81
N TYR A 169 3.16 -13.80 -2.70
CA TYR A 169 2.50 -12.52 -2.92
C TYR A 169 2.14 -12.28 -4.40
N SER A 170 1.17 -11.40 -4.64
CA SER A 170 0.93 -10.90 -5.99
C SER A 170 1.92 -9.80 -6.35
N ALA A 171 2.34 -9.72 -7.61
CA ALA A 171 3.14 -8.62 -8.11
C ALA A 171 2.62 -8.14 -9.46
N SER A 172 2.40 -6.82 -9.62
CA SER A 172 1.88 -6.24 -10.85
C SER A 172 2.77 -6.56 -12.06
N LYS A 173 2.20 -6.57 -13.27
CA LYS A 173 3.00 -6.67 -14.49
C LYS A 173 3.71 -5.35 -14.80
N GLN A 174 3.02 -4.24 -14.57
CA GLN A 174 3.57 -2.90 -14.75
C GLN A 174 4.49 -2.55 -13.56
N GLU A 175 5.54 -1.81 -13.85
CA GLU A 175 6.43 -1.24 -12.84
C GLU A 175 5.89 0.08 -12.30
N VAL A 176 6.27 0.40 -11.07
CA VAL A 176 6.14 1.72 -10.46
C VAL A 176 7.38 2.52 -10.85
N LEU A 177 7.18 3.63 -11.53
CA LEU A 177 8.27 4.49 -11.95
C LEU A 177 8.78 5.33 -10.76
N ALA A 178 10.11 5.50 -10.72
CA ALA A 178 10.73 6.33 -9.69
C ALA A 178 10.36 7.81 -9.89
N ASP A 179 10.18 8.51 -8.77
CA ASP A 179 9.91 9.95 -8.71
C ASP A 179 8.65 10.43 -9.44
N GLU A 180 7.77 9.49 -9.78
CA GLU A 180 6.46 9.79 -10.39
C GLU A 180 5.31 9.42 -9.43
N TRP A 181 4.28 10.30 -9.37
CA TRP A 181 3.06 9.96 -8.66
C TRP A 181 2.35 8.78 -9.31
N THR A 182 2.21 7.71 -8.58
CA THR A 182 1.58 6.46 -9.03
C THR A 182 0.49 6.06 -8.04
N PHE A 183 -0.70 5.73 -8.54
CA PHE A 183 -1.72 5.04 -7.76
C PHE A 183 -1.38 3.55 -7.71
N VAL A 184 -1.14 3.03 -6.52
CA VAL A 184 -0.80 1.64 -6.25
C VAL A 184 -1.89 1.00 -5.41
N ALA A 185 -2.29 -0.23 -5.72
CA ALA A 185 -3.27 -0.93 -4.92
C ALA A 185 -3.11 -2.45 -5.03
N PHE A 186 -3.54 -3.16 -4.00
CA PHE A 186 -3.90 -4.57 -4.15
C PHE A 186 -5.31 -4.83 -3.64
N THR A 187 -5.92 -5.88 -4.17
CA THR A 187 -7.20 -6.43 -3.69
C THR A 187 -7.04 -7.90 -3.35
N TYR A 188 -7.79 -8.34 -2.35
CA TYR A 188 -7.97 -9.75 -2.05
C TYR A 188 -9.47 -10.03 -1.91
N ASP A 189 -9.97 -11.06 -2.58
CA ASP A 189 -11.40 -11.40 -2.64
C ASP A 189 -11.77 -12.69 -1.87
N GLY A 190 -10.86 -13.17 -1.03
CA GLY A 190 -10.97 -14.44 -0.33
C GLY A 190 -10.32 -15.62 -1.08
N GLN A 191 -9.89 -15.41 -2.33
CA GLN A 191 -9.25 -16.45 -3.15
C GLN A 191 -8.03 -15.92 -3.92
N TYR A 192 -8.08 -14.70 -4.43
CA TYR A 192 -7.01 -14.15 -5.27
C TYR A 192 -6.53 -12.81 -4.76
N ILE A 193 -5.21 -12.67 -4.69
CA ILE A 193 -4.55 -11.39 -4.49
C ILE A 193 -4.24 -10.82 -5.87
N ARG A 194 -4.65 -9.56 -6.13
CA ARG A 194 -4.41 -8.86 -7.39
C ARG A 194 -3.75 -7.52 -7.13
N SER A 195 -2.65 -7.24 -7.82
CA SER A 195 -1.91 -5.99 -7.74
C SER A 195 -2.17 -5.11 -8.95
N TYR A 196 -2.30 -3.81 -8.71
CA TYR A 196 -2.71 -2.80 -9.69
C TYR A 196 -1.76 -1.62 -9.70
N VAL A 197 -1.48 -1.11 -10.88
CA VAL A 197 -0.78 0.16 -11.11
C VAL A 197 -1.74 1.10 -11.86
N ASN A 198 -1.93 2.32 -11.35
CA ASN A 198 -2.82 3.32 -11.92
C ASN A 198 -4.25 2.78 -12.21
N GLY A 199 -4.74 1.94 -11.29
CA GLY A 199 -6.05 1.31 -11.37
C GLY A 199 -6.20 0.25 -12.48
N GLN A 200 -5.10 -0.17 -13.10
CA GLN A 200 -5.08 -1.18 -14.14
C GLN A 200 -4.56 -2.50 -13.59
N PHE A 201 -5.34 -3.56 -13.81
CA PHE A 201 -4.91 -4.93 -13.62
C PHE A 201 -4.31 -5.46 -14.92
N GLN A 202 -3.14 -6.09 -14.84
CA GLN A 202 -2.55 -6.87 -15.91
C GLN A 202 -2.12 -8.21 -15.37
N SER A 203 -2.61 -9.30 -15.99
CA SER A 203 -2.21 -10.64 -15.62
C SER A 203 -0.76 -10.91 -16.02
N ARG A 204 -0.10 -11.76 -15.24
CA ARG A 204 1.21 -12.33 -15.53
C ARG A 204 1.06 -13.84 -15.70
N GLU A 205 1.75 -14.37 -16.68
CA GLU A 205 1.88 -15.83 -16.83
C GLU A 205 2.68 -16.42 -15.66
N LYS A 206 2.63 -17.74 -15.53
CA LYS A 206 3.48 -18.43 -14.55
C LYS A 206 4.94 -18.17 -14.86
N GLU A 207 5.67 -17.79 -13.84
CA GLU A 207 7.09 -17.47 -13.93
C GLU A 207 7.88 -18.36 -13.00
N LEU A 208 9.11 -18.69 -13.39
CA LEU A 208 10.08 -19.34 -12.52
C LEU A 208 10.48 -18.36 -11.42
N ILE A 209 10.26 -18.73 -10.17
CA ILE A 209 10.72 -17.94 -9.03
C ILE A 209 12.24 -18.14 -8.90
N LEU A 210 12.97 -17.08 -9.17
CA LEU A 210 14.42 -17.03 -9.02
C LEU A 210 14.80 -16.87 -7.53
N ASN A 211 16.05 -17.17 -7.19
CA ASN A 211 16.61 -17.04 -5.85
C ASN A 211 16.01 -17.96 -4.77
N THR A 212 15.41 -19.08 -5.19
CA THR A 212 14.98 -20.12 -4.26
C THR A 212 16.14 -20.99 -3.81
N LYS A 213 17.21 -21.03 -4.59
CA LYS A 213 18.39 -21.88 -4.36
C LYS A 213 19.17 -21.41 -3.12
N GLY A 214 19.51 -22.36 -2.26
CA GLY A 214 20.30 -22.09 -1.05
C GLY A 214 19.48 -21.79 0.20
N PHE A 215 18.17 -21.93 0.14
CA PHE A 215 17.31 -21.90 1.33
C PHE A 215 16.90 -23.33 1.71
N ASP A 216 17.23 -23.75 2.93
CA ASP A 216 16.88 -25.08 3.43
C ASP A 216 15.36 -25.33 3.34
N GLY A 217 14.98 -26.46 2.73
CA GLY A 217 13.59 -26.84 2.54
C GLY A 217 12.85 -26.11 1.41
N TYR A 218 13.54 -25.30 0.62
CA TYR A 218 12.96 -24.59 -0.50
C TYR A 218 13.07 -25.39 -1.80
N PRO A 219 11.97 -25.63 -2.52
CA PRO A 219 12.06 -26.33 -3.80
C PRO A 219 12.77 -25.45 -4.84
N ASP A 220 13.78 -26.01 -5.51
CA ASP A 220 14.40 -25.37 -6.66
C ASP A 220 13.36 -25.27 -7.79
N GLY A 221 13.26 -24.08 -8.37
CA GLY A 221 12.51 -23.90 -9.59
C GLY A 221 10.99 -23.94 -9.46
N LEU A 222 10.44 -23.23 -8.46
CA LEU A 222 9.00 -23.10 -8.31
C LEU A 222 8.40 -22.19 -9.38
N PHE A 223 7.50 -22.72 -10.19
CA PHE A 223 6.70 -21.94 -11.15
C PHE A 223 5.43 -21.40 -10.47
N GLN A 224 5.24 -20.10 -10.52
CA GLN A 224 4.14 -19.43 -9.83
C GLN A 224 3.54 -18.30 -10.67
N SER A 225 2.21 -18.18 -10.67
CA SER A 225 1.53 -16.96 -11.14
C SER A 225 1.66 -15.86 -10.10
N LYS A 226 2.15 -14.69 -10.53
CA LYS A 226 2.32 -13.53 -9.65
C LYS A 226 1.17 -12.53 -9.71
N ASN A 227 0.34 -12.56 -10.76
CA ASN A 227 -0.80 -11.67 -10.84
C ASN A 227 -1.90 -12.24 -11.77
N PRO A 228 -3.01 -12.74 -11.24
CA PRO A 228 -3.35 -12.84 -9.82
C PRO A 228 -2.55 -13.94 -9.11
N TYR A 229 -2.39 -13.81 -7.80
CA TYR A 229 -1.85 -14.85 -6.94
C TYR A 229 -3.01 -15.59 -6.24
N TYR A 230 -3.07 -16.91 -6.36
CA TYR A 230 -4.10 -17.73 -5.70
C TYR A 230 -3.72 -17.98 -4.25
N PHE A 231 -4.57 -17.55 -3.31
CA PHE A 231 -4.40 -17.70 -1.87
C PHE A 231 -5.77 -17.93 -1.22
N PRO A 232 -6.23 -19.19 -1.07
CA PRO A 232 -7.57 -19.50 -0.60
C PRO A 232 -7.75 -19.52 0.92
N ASP A 233 -6.66 -19.42 1.70
CA ASP A 233 -6.67 -19.70 3.14
C ASP A 233 -7.38 -18.60 3.95
N GLY A 234 -7.62 -17.43 3.36
CA GLY A 234 -8.19 -16.29 4.06
C GLY A 234 -7.16 -15.40 4.76
N ILE A 235 -7.64 -14.45 5.53
CA ILE A 235 -6.82 -13.49 6.28
C ILE A 235 -6.82 -13.90 7.76
N GLY A 236 -5.66 -14.10 8.36
CA GLY A 236 -5.53 -14.45 9.76
C GLY A 236 -5.80 -13.27 10.70
N ASN A 237 -6.19 -13.57 11.95
CA ASN A 237 -6.26 -12.59 13.04
C ASN A 237 -4.97 -12.68 13.87
N ASN A 238 -3.90 -12.07 13.39
CA ASN A 238 -2.56 -12.31 13.90
C ASN A 238 -2.05 -11.23 14.88
N GLY A 239 -2.81 -10.15 15.06
CA GLY A 239 -2.55 -9.13 16.10
C GLY A 239 -1.33 -8.26 15.81
N SER A 240 -1.10 -7.89 14.55
CA SER A 240 -0.09 -6.91 14.18
C SER A 240 -0.59 -5.49 14.45
N ASP A 241 0.33 -4.56 14.73
CA ASP A 241 0.06 -3.14 14.59
C ASP A 241 -0.22 -2.81 13.12
N PHE A 242 -0.98 -1.75 12.87
CA PHE A 242 -1.08 -1.16 11.54
C PHE A 242 0.06 -0.16 11.37
N THR A 243 0.91 -0.37 10.36
CA THR A 243 2.05 0.53 10.11
C THR A 243 2.01 1.10 8.70
N VAL A 244 2.65 2.26 8.52
CA VAL A 244 2.85 2.93 7.23
C VAL A 244 4.31 3.31 7.12
N GLY A 245 4.93 2.96 6.02
CA GLY A 245 6.32 3.32 5.72
C GLY A 245 7.39 2.36 6.24
N ALA A 246 7.06 1.38 7.09
CA ALA A 246 8.00 0.33 7.51
C ALA A 246 7.30 -0.88 8.13
N VAL A 247 8.00 -2.00 8.23
CA VAL A 247 7.57 -3.24 8.91
C VAL A 247 8.60 -3.69 9.91
N LEU A 248 8.16 -4.42 10.94
CA LEU A 248 9.07 -5.06 11.88
C LEU A 248 9.65 -6.34 11.29
N LEU A 249 10.96 -6.32 11.10
CA LEU A 249 11.78 -7.46 10.65
C LEU A 249 12.54 -8.06 11.84
N LYS A 250 13.30 -9.14 11.60
CA LYS A 250 14.09 -9.84 12.63
C LYS A 250 15.08 -8.93 13.38
N ARG A 251 15.60 -7.91 12.72
CA ARG A 251 16.64 -6.99 13.25
C ARG A 251 16.10 -5.60 13.59
N GLY A 252 14.80 -5.44 13.76
CA GLY A 252 14.14 -4.16 13.98
C GLY A 252 13.32 -3.70 12.77
N MET A 253 12.90 -2.45 12.75
CA MET A 253 12.13 -1.90 11.64
C MET A 253 12.96 -1.87 10.35
N GLY A 254 12.30 -2.17 9.23
CA GLY A 254 12.93 -2.24 7.91
C GLY A 254 11.92 -2.13 6.78
N ASN A 255 12.37 -2.38 5.55
CA ASN A 255 11.58 -2.15 4.34
C ASN A 255 11.00 -0.74 4.30
N PHE A 256 11.80 0.24 4.76
CA PHE A 256 11.40 1.63 4.82
C PHE A 256 11.01 2.13 3.44
N PHE A 257 9.78 2.63 3.32
CA PHE A 257 9.36 3.34 2.14
C PHE A 257 10.17 4.64 2.01
N LYS A 258 10.78 4.86 0.86
CA LYS A 258 11.50 6.09 0.56
C LYS A 258 10.73 6.85 -0.51
N GLY A 259 10.31 8.06 -0.19
CA GLY A 259 9.50 8.88 -1.08
C GLY A 259 8.33 9.54 -0.37
N GLN A 260 7.23 9.75 -1.08
CA GLN A 260 6.06 10.45 -0.58
C GLN A 260 4.82 9.57 -0.67
N ILE A 261 3.96 9.65 0.33
CA ILE A 261 2.61 9.06 0.32
C ILE A 261 1.61 10.20 0.42
N GLY A 262 0.84 10.45 -0.65
CA GLY A 262 -0.14 11.53 -0.75
C GLY A 262 -1.56 11.08 -0.42
N GLY A 263 -1.75 9.83 -0.02
CA GLY A 263 -3.00 9.27 0.45
C GLY A 263 -2.92 7.76 0.64
N LEU A 264 -3.62 7.25 1.67
CA LEU A 264 -3.70 5.81 1.96
C LEU A 264 -5.13 5.46 2.35
N ALA A 265 -5.73 4.50 1.67
CA ALA A 265 -7.10 4.03 1.90
C ALA A 265 -7.13 2.52 2.15
N VAL A 266 -7.92 2.10 3.14
CA VAL A 266 -8.16 0.68 3.46
C VAL A 266 -9.66 0.40 3.36
N PHE A 267 -10.03 -0.66 2.63
CA PHE A 267 -11.41 -1.11 2.48
C PHE A 267 -11.54 -2.56 2.95
N ASN A 268 -12.63 -2.89 3.61
CA ASN A 268 -12.99 -4.26 4.03
C ASN A 268 -13.64 -5.09 2.90
N HIS A 269 -13.30 -4.79 1.68
CA HIS A 269 -13.84 -5.43 0.47
C HIS A 269 -12.82 -5.38 -0.67
N ALA A 270 -12.84 -6.37 -1.56
CA ALA A 270 -12.09 -6.33 -2.79
C ALA A 270 -12.75 -5.38 -3.79
N LEU A 271 -12.21 -4.18 -3.97
CA LEU A 271 -12.72 -3.23 -4.95
C LEU A 271 -12.58 -3.80 -6.37
N SER A 272 -13.58 -3.55 -7.20
CA SER A 272 -13.56 -3.94 -8.60
C SER A 272 -12.52 -3.12 -9.41
N PRO A 273 -12.03 -3.65 -10.54
CA PRO A 273 -11.14 -2.89 -11.44
C PRO A 273 -11.74 -1.55 -11.89
N LYS A 274 -13.08 -1.47 -12.04
CA LYS A 274 -13.77 -0.24 -12.40
C LYS A 274 -13.69 0.82 -11.30
N GLU A 275 -13.82 0.42 -10.03
CA GLU A 275 -13.68 1.31 -8.88
C GLU A 275 -12.24 1.78 -8.74
N LEU A 276 -11.26 0.88 -8.81
CA LEU A 276 -9.83 1.25 -8.74
C LEU A 276 -9.43 2.18 -9.89
N LYS A 277 -9.91 1.93 -11.12
CA LYS A 277 -9.67 2.83 -12.25
C LYS A 277 -10.28 4.22 -12.03
N LYS A 278 -11.42 4.30 -11.33
CA LYS A 278 -12.03 5.58 -10.98
C LYS A 278 -11.19 6.35 -9.93
N LEU A 279 -10.66 5.66 -8.93
CA LEU A 279 -9.78 6.25 -7.91
C LEU A 279 -8.46 6.75 -8.52
N ALA A 280 -7.91 5.99 -9.48
CA ALA A 280 -6.66 6.34 -10.17
C ALA A 280 -6.79 7.47 -11.20
N LYS A 281 -8.00 7.83 -11.63
CA LYS A 281 -8.22 8.83 -12.71
C LYS A 281 -7.94 10.28 -12.28
N ASN A 282 -7.66 10.54 -11.02
CA ASN A 282 -7.19 11.85 -10.60
C ASN A 282 -5.80 12.10 -11.19
N LYS A 283 -5.79 12.51 -12.47
CA LYS A 283 -4.55 12.90 -13.16
C LYS A 283 -4.05 14.18 -12.50
N TYR A 284 -2.84 14.09 -11.99
CA TYR A 284 -2.07 15.26 -11.57
C TYR A 284 -1.81 16.10 -12.83
N ALA A 285 -2.47 17.23 -12.94
CA ALA A 285 -2.02 18.28 -13.84
C ALA A 285 -0.89 19.01 -13.10
N TYR A 286 0.33 18.78 -13.51
CA TYR A 286 1.46 19.65 -13.24
C TYR A 286 1.46 20.82 -14.21
#